data_97d91affbb4a99454ce9032418e226b8
#
_entry.id   97d91affbb4a99454ce9032418e226b8
#
_cell.length_a   1.000
_cell.length_b   1.000
_cell.length_c   1.000
_cell.angle_alpha   90.00
_cell.angle_beta   90.00
_cell.angle_gamma   90.00
#
_symmetry.space_group_name_H-M   'P 1'
#
loop_
_entity.id
_entity.type
_entity.pdbx_description
1 polymer ?
#
loop_
_entity_poly.entity_id
_entity_poly.type
_entity_poly.pdbx_seq_one_letter_code
_entity_poly.pdbx_strand_id
1 'polypeptide(L)'
;MSVFHLALNAHILIGTVVLVSFWTAALAAKGSTLHRRGGKTYVIAMAGLLAVTLVTAVGMVLDGDPRRAMFNVYVTLTSVVSVWMAWSSVAWRHDIRRYLGWPYKLLFGALAGYGLFVLSLAPRMPQPARVAMVTAFAVLGLSIAAAMAWRLWKRDDSPRWWLAEHLTAMAINFAATHASFSILAGSSVLEALKDPWMRTAVLVAWMISALGLRLWAGRRFLSPKAAARATTLGAARAGAAG
;
A
#
# COMPACT_ATOMS: atom_id res chain seq x y z
N MET A 1 20.16 24.70 4.60
CA MET A 1 19.56 23.34 4.59
C MET A 1 19.56 22.86 3.16
N SER A 2 20.10 21.66 2.87
CA SER A 2 20.02 21.11 1.51
C SER A 2 18.56 20.71 1.20
N VAL A 3 18.20 20.73 -0.09
CA VAL A 3 16.88 20.30 -0.58
C VAL A 3 16.53 18.88 -0.08
N PHE A 4 17.56 18.02 0.03
CA PHE A 4 17.41 16.67 0.57
C PHE A 4 16.91 16.65 2.02
N HIS A 5 17.49 17.47 2.92
CA HIS A 5 17.05 17.55 4.31
C HIS A 5 15.63 18.10 4.45
N LEU A 6 15.28 19.09 3.61
CA LEU A 6 13.92 19.61 3.57
C LEU A 6 12.91 18.54 3.14
N ALA A 7 13.24 17.80 2.07
CA ALA A 7 12.40 16.71 1.58
C ALA A 7 12.26 15.57 2.61
N LEU A 8 13.34 15.22 3.31
CA LEU A 8 13.30 14.21 4.37
C LEU A 8 12.41 14.64 5.54
N ASN A 9 12.53 15.87 6.00
CA ASN A 9 11.67 16.41 7.07
C ASN A 9 10.21 16.47 6.66
N ALA A 10 9.92 16.91 5.43
CA ALA A 10 8.58 16.89 4.86
C ALA A 10 8.02 15.45 4.76
N HIS A 11 8.85 14.49 4.35
CA HIS A 11 8.47 13.07 4.29
C HIS A 11 8.09 12.54 5.68
N ILE A 12 8.87 12.82 6.72
CA ILE A 12 8.59 12.39 8.09
C ILE A 12 7.29 13.03 8.60
N LEU A 13 7.11 14.33 8.41
CA LEU A 13 5.93 15.06 8.87
C LEU A 13 4.65 14.53 8.19
N ILE A 14 4.66 14.44 6.85
CA ILE A 14 3.51 13.92 6.09
C ILE A 14 3.29 12.44 6.41
N GLY A 15 4.36 11.65 6.55
CA GLY A 15 4.30 10.25 6.94
C GLY A 15 3.66 10.03 8.32
N THR A 16 3.88 10.94 9.26
CA THR A 16 3.20 10.92 10.56
C THR A 16 1.69 11.14 10.39
N VAL A 17 1.28 12.09 9.54
CA VAL A 17 -0.15 12.31 9.22
C VAL A 17 -0.76 11.07 8.55
N VAL A 18 -0.02 10.44 7.64
CA VAL A 18 -0.44 9.18 6.99
C VAL A 18 -0.67 8.10 8.06
N LEU A 19 0.27 7.90 8.97
CA LEU A 19 0.17 6.87 10.01
C LEU A 19 -1.02 7.13 10.96
N VAL A 20 -1.17 8.35 11.46
CA VAL A 20 -2.28 8.74 12.35
C VAL A 20 -3.63 8.57 11.65
N SER A 21 -3.76 9.04 10.40
CA SER A 21 -5.01 8.93 9.65
C SER A 21 -5.35 7.49 9.26
N PHE A 22 -4.33 6.65 8.99
CA PHE A 22 -4.50 5.21 8.80
C PHE A 22 -5.16 4.57 10.03
N TRP A 23 -4.57 4.76 11.22
CA TRP A 23 -5.09 4.17 12.44
C TRP A 23 -6.43 4.76 12.86
N THR A 24 -6.66 6.05 12.64
CA THR A 24 -7.98 6.68 12.82
C THR A 24 -9.05 5.96 12.01
N ALA A 25 -8.78 5.70 10.73
CA ALA A 25 -9.71 4.97 9.87
C ALA A 25 -9.80 3.47 10.25
N ALA A 26 -8.66 2.84 10.61
CA ALA A 26 -8.61 1.42 10.95
C ALA A 26 -9.40 1.09 12.24
N LEU A 27 -9.34 1.94 13.25
CA LEU A 27 -9.98 1.74 14.55
C LEU A 27 -11.45 2.22 14.58
N ALA A 28 -11.80 3.19 13.73
CA ALA A 28 -13.18 3.70 13.66
C ALA A 28 -14.16 2.63 13.16
N ALA A 29 -15.43 2.75 13.62
CA ALA A 29 -16.52 1.92 13.12
C ALA A 29 -16.63 2.04 11.58
N LYS A 30 -16.60 0.89 10.89
CA LYS A 30 -16.55 0.85 9.42
C LYS A 30 -17.76 1.55 8.80
N GLY A 31 -17.49 2.46 7.85
CA GLY A 31 -18.49 3.30 7.20
C GLY A 31 -18.97 4.51 8.02
N SER A 32 -18.48 4.72 9.25
CA SER A 32 -18.76 5.92 10.04
C SER A 32 -18.15 7.19 9.42
N THR A 33 -18.58 8.34 9.89
CA THR A 33 -18.02 9.64 9.46
C THR A 33 -16.52 9.72 9.76
N LEU A 34 -16.08 9.22 10.93
CA LEU A 34 -14.69 9.19 11.32
C LEU A 34 -13.85 8.28 10.40
N HIS A 35 -14.35 7.07 10.10
CA HIS A 35 -13.71 6.17 9.14
C HIS A 35 -13.54 6.83 7.76
N ARG A 36 -14.60 7.47 7.25
CA ARG A 36 -14.56 8.13 5.93
C ARG A 36 -13.62 9.34 5.91
N ARG A 37 -13.65 10.19 6.97
CA ARG A 37 -12.75 11.35 7.08
C ARG A 37 -11.30 10.90 7.21
N GLY A 38 -11.00 9.97 8.12
CA GLY A 38 -9.66 9.41 8.27
C GLY A 38 -9.13 8.79 6.98
N GLY A 39 -9.96 8.01 6.27
CA GLY A 39 -9.59 7.44 4.97
C GLY A 39 -9.32 8.49 3.88
N LYS A 40 -10.10 9.57 3.81
CA LYS A 40 -9.84 10.69 2.87
C LYS A 40 -8.52 11.40 3.21
N THR A 41 -8.30 11.72 4.49
CA THR A 41 -7.05 12.35 4.96
C THR A 41 -5.86 11.46 4.61
N TYR A 42 -5.98 10.14 4.84
CA TYR A 42 -4.95 9.18 4.46
C TYR A 42 -4.59 9.25 2.97
N VAL A 43 -5.59 9.21 2.07
CA VAL A 43 -5.33 9.24 0.61
C VAL A 43 -4.67 10.55 0.19
N ILE A 44 -5.12 11.71 0.73
CA ILE A 44 -4.54 13.02 0.42
C ILE A 44 -3.10 13.11 0.94
N ALA A 45 -2.87 12.70 2.19
CA ALA A 45 -1.54 12.70 2.78
C ALA A 45 -0.59 11.75 2.03
N MET A 46 -1.06 10.56 1.63
CA MET A 46 -0.27 9.64 0.80
C MET A 46 0.08 10.25 -0.56
N ALA A 47 -0.83 10.94 -1.22
CA ALA A 47 -0.53 11.62 -2.48
C ALA A 47 0.60 12.66 -2.30
N GLY A 48 0.54 13.46 -1.24
CA GLY A 48 1.61 14.38 -0.88
C GLY A 48 2.94 13.68 -0.56
N LEU A 49 2.89 12.60 0.22
CA LEU A 49 4.07 11.79 0.55
C LEU A 49 4.75 11.22 -0.70
N LEU A 50 3.96 10.66 -1.62
CA LEU A 50 4.45 10.08 -2.87
C LEU A 50 5.07 11.15 -3.78
N ALA A 51 4.50 12.36 -3.82
CA ALA A 51 5.10 13.48 -4.55
C ALA A 51 6.48 13.87 -3.96
N VAL A 52 6.62 13.98 -2.64
CA VAL A 52 7.91 14.22 -1.98
C VAL A 52 8.90 13.09 -2.27
N THR A 53 8.44 11.85 -2.30
CA THR A 53 9.29 10.70 -2.60
C THR A 53 9.84 10.74 -4.03
N LEU A 54 9.04 11.20 -5.01
CA LEU A 54 9.51 11.40 -6.39
C LEU A 54 10.55 12.53 -6.47
N VAL A 55 10.36 13.64 -5.76
CA VAL A 55 11.36 14.72 -5.66
C VAL A 55 12.67 14.17 -5.07
N THR A 56 12.58 13.33 -4.04
CA THR A 56 13.75 12.67 -3.44
C THR A 56 14.45 11.74 -4.45
N ALA A 57 13.69 11.02 -5.30
CA ALA A 57 14.27 10.17 -6.33
C ALA A 57 15.04 10.98 -7.39
N VAL A 58 14.52 12.14 -7.79
CA VAL A 58 15.24 13.08 -8.67
C VAL A 58 16.55 13.54 -8.02
N GLY A 59 16.51 13.93 -6.74
CA GLY A 59 17.70 14.29 -5.99
C GLY A 59 18.76 13.17 -6.00
N MET A 60 18.34 11.92 -5.78
CA MET A 60 19.26 10.76 -5.83
C MET A 60 19.94 10.58 -7.20
N VAL A 61 19.24 10.88 -8.30
CA VAL A 61 19.85 10.85 -9.64
C VAL A 61 20.90 11.95 -9.80
N LEU A 62 20.57 13.16 -9.34
CA LEU A 62 21.50 14.31 -9.40
C LEU A 62 22.73 14.11 -8.52
N ASP A 63 22.59 13.38 -7.40
CA ASP A 63 23.68 13.00 -6.50
C ASP A 63 24.51 11.79 -7.02
N GLY A 64 24.22 11.27 -8.24
CA GLY A 64 24.97 10.20 -8.87
C GLY A 64 24.62 8.79 -8.39
N ASP A 65 23.47 8.59 -7.70
CA ASP A 65 22.99 7.28 -7.27
C ASP A 65 21.67 6.86 -8.00
N PRO A 66 21.72 6.63 -9.33
CA PRO A 66 20.53 6.29 -10.10
C PRO A 66 19.94 4.92 -9.70
N ARG A 67 20.75 3.99 -9.18
CA ARG A 67 20.25 2.68 -8.73
C ARG A 67 19.31 2.82 -7.54
N ARG A 68 19.67 3.68 -6.58
CA ARG A 68 18.83 3.97 -5.42
C ARG A 68 17.56 4.72 -5.84
N ALA A 69 17.67 5.66 -6.80
CA ALA A 69 16.53 6.35 -7.37
C ALA A 69 15.55 5.38 -8.04
N MET A 70 16.05 4.45 -8.87
CA MET A 70 15.22 3.43 -9.53
C MET A 70 14.48 2.56 -8.52
N PHE A 71 15.14 2.10 -7.47
CA PHE A 71 14.48 1.34 -6.41
C PHE A 71 13.41 2.18 -5.69
N ASN A 72 13.71 3.46 -5.38
CA ASN A 72 12.78 4.38 -4.75
C ASN A 72 11.52 4.60 -5.63
N VAL A 73 11.69 4.78 -6.95
CA VAL A 73 10.58 4.90 -7.91
C VAL A 73 9.73 3.63 -7.92
N TYR A 74 10.35 2.44 -7.83
CA TYR A 74 9.60 1.18 -7.76
C TYR A 74 8.73 1.08 -6.50
N VAL A 75 9.29 1.42 -5.34
CA VAL A 75 8.54 1.45 -4.07
C VAL A 75 7.40 2.47 -4.14
N THR A 76 7.67 3.63 -4.75
CA THR A 76 6.64 4.67 -4.99
C THR A 76 5.53 4.15 -5.90
N LEU A 77 5.86 3.49 -7.01
CA LEU A 77 4.87 2.89 -7.92
C LEU A 77 4.01 1.85 -7.20
N THR A 78 4.61 0.97 -6.41
CA THR A 78 3.88 -0.02 -5.60
C THR A 78 2.88 0.64 -4.66
N SER A 79 3.29 1.74 -4.04
CA SER A 79 2.43 2.54 -3.14
C SER A 79 1.33 3.27 -3.90
N VAL A 80 1.62 3.86 -5.07
CA VAL A 80 0.61 4.46 -5.97
C VAL A 80 -0.46 3.44 -6.33
N VAL A 81 -0.05 2.24 -6.76
CA VAL A 81 -0.98 1.16 -7.11
C VAL A 81 -1.89 0.81 -5.94
N SER A 82 -1.32 0.60 -4.75
CA SER A 82 -2.11 0.19 -3.58
C SER A 82 -3.05 1.29 -3.08
N VAL A 83 -2.63 2.56 -3.07
CA VAL A 83 -3.49 3.69 -2.70
C VAL A 83 -4.61 3.88 -3.72
N TRP A 84 -4.28 3.78 -5.01
CA TRP A 84 -5.28 3.84 -6.08
C TRP A 84 -6.31 2.71 -5.95
N MET A 85 -5.87 1.46 -5.73
CA MET A 85 -6.77 0.33 -5.49
C MET A 85 -7.68 0.57 -4.27
N ALA A 86 -7.12 1.05 -3.16
CA ALA A 86 -7.87 1.33 -1.94
C ALA A 86 -8.98 2.37 -2.15
N TRP A 87 -8.68 3.44 -2.90
CA TRP A 87 -9.65 4.50 -3.19
C TRP A 87 -10.64 4.09 -4.27
N SER A 88 -10.16 3.61 -5.42
CA SER A 88 -10.99 3.35 -6.60
C SER A 88 -11.98 2.20 -6.40
N SER A 89 -11.59 1.16 -5.64
CA SER A 89 -12.50 0.05 -5.31
C SER A 89 -13.74 0.52 -4.53
N VAL A 90 -13.59 1.50 -3.65
CA VAL A 90 -14.70 2.10 -2.89
C VAL A 90 -15.48 3.10 -3.75
N ALA A 91 -14.77 3.95 -4.51
CA ALA A 91 -15.37 4.97 -5.36
C ALA A 91 -16.24 4.35 -6.46
N TRP A 92 -15.80 3.23 -7.04
CA TRP A 92 -16.50 2.53 -8.13
C TRP A 92 -17.08 1.18 -7.70
N ARG A 93 -17.47 1.04 -6.45
CA ARG A 93 -17.97 -0.20 -5.85
C ARG A 93 -19.17 -0.84 -6.59
N HIS A 94 -19.91 -0.06 -7.37
CA HIS A 94 -21.05 -0.50 -8.15
C HIS A 94 -20.73 -0.70 -9.65
N ASP A 95 -19.49 -0.41 -10.06
CA ASP A 95 -19.04 -0.46 -11.45
C ASP A 95 -17.65 -1.10 -11.57
N ILE A 96 -17.64 -2.43 -11.59
CA ILE A 96 -16.40 -3.20 -11.74
C ILE A 96 -15.73 -2.94 -13.11
N ARG A 97 -16.51 -2.65 -14.16
CA ARG A 97 -15.95 -2.37 -15.49
C ARG A 97 -15.13 -1.09 -15.49
N ARG A 98 -15.61 -0.06 -14.81
CA ARG A 98 -14.87 1.18 -14.59
C ARG A 98 -13.62 0.96 -13.76
N TYR A 99 -13.71 0.16 -12.69
CA TYR A 99 -12.55 -0.22 -11.87
C TYR A 99 -11.49 -0.95 -12.67
N LEU A 100 -11.85 -1.95 -13.49
CA LEU A 100 -10.95 -2.70 -14.36
C LEU A 100 -10.64 -1.99 -15.69
N GLY A 101 -10.92 -0.70 -15.78
CA GLY A 101 -10.68 0.13 -16.96
C GLY A 101 -9.20 0.32 -17.28
N TRP A 102 -8.91 1.28 -18.17
CA TRP A 102 -7.53 1.53 -18.63
C TRP A 102 -6.55 1.91 -17.50
N PRO A 103 -6.93 2.69 -16.43
CA PRO A 103 -5.97 3.00 -15.38
C PRO A 103 -5.49 1.75 -14.63
N TYR A 104 -6.41 0.81 -14.35
CA TYR A 104 -6.07 -0.46 -13.71
C TYR A 104 -5.06 -1.25 -14.54
N LYS A 105 -5.30 -1.36 -15.86
CA LYS A 105 -4.44 -2.09 -16.79
C LYS A 105 -3.07 -1.44 -16.93
N LEU A 106 -3.03 -0.10 -16.99
CA LEU A 106 -1.78 0.66 -17.04
C LEU A 106 -0.95 0.44 -15.77
N LEU A 107 -1.57 0.57 -14.59
CA LEU A 107 -0.91 0.36 -13.30
C LEU A 107 -0.43 -1.09 -13.15
N PHE A 108 -1.23 -2.06 -13.58
CA PHE A 108 -0.83 -3.47 -13.63
C PHE A 108 0.41 -3.67 -14.51
N GLY A 109 0.38 -3.18 -15.75
CA GLY A 109 1.49 -3.33 -16.71
C GLY A 109 2.76 -2.62 -16.22
N ALA A 110 2.63 -1.41 -15.69
CA ALA A 110 3.75 -0.67 -15.12
C ALA A 110 4.36 -1.39 -13.91
N LEU A 111 3.53 -1.89 -12.98
CA LEU A 111 4.02 -2.61 -11.80
C LEU A 111 4.67 -3.94 -12.17
N ALA A 112 4.09 -4.71 -13.07
CA ALA A 112 4.64 -5.97 -13.53
C ALA A 112 5.96 -5.77 -14.28
N GLY A 113 5.98 -4.89 -15.28
CA GLY A 113 7.17 -4.63 -16.09
C GLY A 113 8.32 -4.06 -15.26
N TYR A 114 8.03 -3.06 -14.41
CA TYR A 114 9.07 -2.47 -13.57
C TYR A 114 9.51 -3.42 -12.45
N GLY A 115 8.61 -4.25 -11.93
CA GLY A 115 8.96 -5.28 -10.94
C GLY A 115 9.90 -6.34 -11.50
N LEU A 116 9.66 -6.83 -12.72
CA LEU A 116 10.57 -7.75 -13.43
C LEU A 116 11.92 -7.10 -13.70
N PHE A 117 11.92 -5.83 -14.12
CA PHE A 117 13.14 -5.07 -14.33
C PHE A 117 13.96 -4.95 -13.04
N VAL A 118 13.36 -4.53 -11.92
CA VAL A 118 14.03 -4.43 -10.61
C VAL A 118 14.54 -5.80 -10.15
N LEU A 119 13.75 -6.85 -10.33
CA LEU A 119 14.17 -8.22 -9.99
C LEU A 119 15.39 -8.66 -10.81
N SER A 120 15.47 -8.30 -12.09
CA SER A 120 16.63 -8.60 -12.96
C SER A 120 17.91 -7.90 -12.54
N LEU A 121 17.82 -6.81 -11.80
CA LEU A 121 18.96 -6.06 -11.26
C LEU A 121 19.46 -6.61 -9.93
N ALA A 122 18.63 -7.32 -9.18
CA ALA A 122 18.95 -7.82 -7.84
C ALA A 122 20.26 -8.64 -7.80
N PRO A 123 20.52 -9.61 -8.72
CA PRO A 123 21.76 -10.38 -8.71
C PRO A 123 23.04 -9.56 -8.98
N ARG A 124 22.89 -8.35 -9.52
CA ARG A 124 24.02 -7.45 -9.83
C ARG A 124 24.39 -6.53 -8.65
N MET A 125 23.72 -6.68 -7.52
CA MET A 125 24.00 -5.88 -6.32
C MET A 125 25.18 -6.47 -5.55
N PRO A 126 26.14 -5.64 -5.08
CA PRO A 126 27.35 -6.12 -4.45
C PRO A 126 27.17 -6.68 -3.02
N GLN A 127 26.04 -6.34 -2.38
CA GLN A 127 25.79 -6.69 -0.99
C GLN A 127 24.61 -7.66 -0.87
N PRO A 128 24.78 -8.88 -0.28
CA PRO A 128 23.73 -9.87 -0.15
C PRO A 128 22.44 -9.35 0.54
N ALA A 129 22.59 -8.52 1.57
CA ALA A 129 21.44 -7.90 2.25
C ALA A 129 20.64 -6.96 1.35
N ARG A 130 21.30 -6.25 0.41
CA ARG A 130 20.61 -5.42 -0.59
C ARG A 130 19.90 -6.29 -1.63
N VAL A 131 20.53 -7.39 -2.05
CA VAL A 131 19.87 -8.40 -2.91
C VAL A 131 18.58 -8.89 -2.25
N ALA A 132 18.65 -9.29 -0.98
CA ALA A 132 17.49 -9.78 -0.23
C ALA A 132 16.38 -8.73 -0.14
N MET A 133 16.71 -7.48 0.19
CA MET A 133 15.75 -6.39 0.31
C MET A 133 15.08 -6.05 -1.04
N VAL A 134 15.87 -5.90 -2.10
CA VAL A 134 15.37 -5.59 -3.45
C VAL A 134 14.49 -6.73 -3.96
N THR A 135 14.92 -7.98 -3.76
CA THR A 135 14.12 -9.16 -4.12
C THR A 135 12.81 -9.21 -3.35
N ALA A 136 12.81 -8.96 -2.04
CA ALA A 136 11.59 -8.95 -1.22
C ALA A 136 10.58 -7.91 -1.74
N PHE A 137 11.02 -6.69 -2.05
CA PHE A 137 10.15 -5.67 -2.62
C PHE A 137 9.68 -6.03 -4.04
N ALA A 138 10.56 -6.58 -4.88
CA ALA A 138 10.19 -7.02 -6.23
C ALA A 138 9.13 -8.12 -6.18
N VAL A 139 9.31 -9.12 -5.32
CA VAL A 139 8.34 -10.20 -5.10
C VAL A 139 7.02 -9.66 -4.57
N LEU A 140 7.03 -8.70 -3.64
CA LEU A 140 5.81 -8.04 -3.17
C LEU A 140 5.04 -7.38 -4.31
N GLY A 141 5.70 -6.52 -5.10
CA GLY A 141 5.03 -5.83 -6.21
C GLY A 141 4.56 -6.77 -7.30
N LEU A 142 5.35 -7.81 -7.64
CA LEU A 142 4.94 -8.85 -8.58
C LEU A 142 3.77 -9.69 -8.06
N SER A 143 3.69 -9.94 -6.75
CA SER A 143 2.53 -10.61 -6.14
C SER A 143 1.27 -9.76 -6.24
N ILE A 144 1.38 -8.44 -6.08
CA ILE A 144 0.28 -7.50 -6.30
C ILE A 144 -0.13 -7.52 -7.78
N ALA A 145 0.83 -7.46 -8.71
CA ALA A 145 0.57 -7.54 -10.14
C ALA A 145 -0.10 -8.88 -10.52
N ALA A 146 0.33 -9.99 -9.95
CA ALA A 146 -0.30 -11.29 -10.16
C ALA A 146 -1.75 -11.33 -9.66
N ALA A 147 -2.03 -10.74 -8.49
CA ALA A 147 -3.40 -10.60 -7.99
C ALA A 147 -4.25 -9.70 -8.89
N MET A 148 -3.68 -8.61 -9.44
CA MET A 148 -4.34 -7.76 -10.43
C MET A 148 -4.63 -8.50 -11.73
N ALA A 149 -3.68 -9.29 -12.25
CA ALA A 149 -3.87 -10.15 -13.43
C ALA A 149 -4.99 -11.17 -13.21
N TRP A 150 -4.97 -11.83 -12.04
CA TRP A 150 -6.02 -12.77 -11.66
C TRP A 150 -7.41 -12.10 -11.64
N ARG A 151 -7.51 -10.88 -11.11
CA ARG A 151 -8.77 -10.11 -11.11
C ARG A 151 -9.22 -9.77 -12.53
N LEU A 152 -8.32 -9.38 -13.42
CA LEU A 152 -8.63 -9.14 -14.85
C LEU A 152 -9.13 -10.40 -15.55
N TRP A 153 -8.56 -11.55 -15.23
CA TRP A 153 -8.94 -12.83 -15.83
C TRP A 153 -10.29 -13.33 -15.30
N LYS A 154 -10.46 -13.39 -13.98
CA LYS A 154 -11.68 -13.91 -13.34
C LYS A 154 -12.90 -13.03 -13.55
N ARG A 155 -12.73 -11.71 -13.66
CA ARG A 155 -13.81 -10.72 -13.75
C ARG A 155 -14.96 -10.99 -12.77
N ASP A 156 -14.59 -11.46 -11.56
CA ASP A 156 -15.54 -11.78 -10.50
C ASP A 156 -16.27 -10.51 -10.06
N ASP A 157 -17.56 -10.43 -10.35
CA ASP A 157 -18.47 -9.34 -10.07
C ASP A 157 -19.32 -9.60 -8.81
N SER A 158 -18.85 -10.49 -7.93
CA SER A 158 -19.51 -10.73 -6.64
C SER A 158 -19.88 -9.43 -5.95
N PRO A 159 -21.02 -9.33 -5.25
CA PRO A 159 -21.50 -8.06 -4.67
C PRO A 159 -20.53 -7.37 -3.70
N ARG A 160 -19.48 -8.07 -3.27
CA ARG A 160 -18.46 -7.59 -2.32
C ARG A 160 -17.05 -7.54 -2.90
N TRP A 161 -16.90 -7.63 -4.21
CA TRP A 161 -15.59 -7.56 -4.87
C TRP A 161 -14.80 -6.32 -4.42
N TRP A 162 -15.45 -5.16 -4.34
CA TRP A 162 -14.84 -3.89 -3.95
C TRP A 162 -14.27 -3.93 -2.54
N LEU A 163 -14.95 -4.63 -1.61
CA LEU A 163 -14.50 -4.77 -0.22
C LEU A 163 -13.26 -5.67 -0.15
N ALA A 164 -13.22 -6.74 -0.94
CA ALA A 164 -12.05 -7.63 -1.02
C ALA A 164 -10.82 -6.88 -1.54
N GLU A 165 -10.99 -6.06 -2.60
CA GLU A 165 -9.93 -5.21 -3.16
C GLU A 165 -9.49 -4.14 -2.14
N HIS A 166 -10.44 -3.45 -1.50
CA HIS A 166 -10.14 -2.46 -0.48
C HIS A 166 -9.35 -3.05 0.69
N LEU A 167 -9.76 -4.19 1.22
CA LEU A 167 -9.06 -4.86 2.32
C LEU A 167 -7.65 -5.31 1.90
N THR A 168 -7.48 -5.80 0.67
CA THR A 168 -6.17 -6.17 0.14
C THR A 168 -5.26 -4.95 0.02
N ALA A 169 -5.76 -3.87 -0.58
CA ALA A 169 -5.01 -2.64 -0.73
C ALA A 169 -4.64 -2.01 0.62
N MET A 170 -5.55 -2.04 1.61
CA MET A 170 -5.27 -1.52 2.95
C MET A 170 -4.23 -2.37 3.70
N ALA A 171 -4.21 -3.71 3.49
CA ALA A 171 -3.17 -4.56 4.06
C ALA A 171 -1.78 -4.25 3.45
N ILE A 172 -1.70 -4.03 2.14
CA ILE A 172 -0.47 -3.62 1.45
C ILE A 172 0.01 -2.26 1.98
N ASN A 173 -0.90 -1.29 2.07
CA ASN A 173 -0.59 0.05 2.60
C ASN A 173 -0.17 -0.01 4.08
N PHE A 174 -0.77 -0.89 4.89
CA PHE A 174 -0.34 -1.15 6.26
C PHE A 174 1.13 -1.57 6.29
N ALA A 175 1.53 -2.61 5.54
CA ALA A 175 2.91 -3.05 5.50
C ALA A 175 3.86 -1.94 5.02
N ALA A 176 3.54 -1.28 3.91
CA ALA A 176 4.38 -0.24 3.32
C ALA A 176 4.60 0.94 4.27
N THR A 177 3.52 1.48 4.87
CA THR A 177 3.59 2.63 5.78
C THR A 177 4.38 2.31 7.03
N HIS A 178 4.11 1.15 7.67
CA HIS A 178 4.79 0.79 8.91
C HIS A 178 6.25 0.39 8.69
N ALA A 179 6.55 -0.36 7.62
CA ALA A 179 7.93 -0.69 7.27
C ALA A 179 8.75 0.57 6.99
N SER A 180 8.23 1.50 6.17
CA SER A 180 8.89 2.76 5.86
C SER A 180 9.13 3.59 7.11
N PHE A 181 8.11 3.76 7.97
CA PHE A 181 8.24 4.50 9.21
C PHE A 181 9.25 3.86 10.17
N SER A 182 9.17 2.53 10.35
CA SER A 182 10.10 1.79 11.23
C SER A 182 11.55 1.91 10.74
N ILE A 183 11.78 1.82 9.42
CA ILE A 183 13.13 1.88 8.85
C ILE A 183 13.67 3.32 8.84
N LEU A 184 12.89 4.30 8.44
CA LEU A 184 13.34 5.70 8.32
C LEU A 184 13.44 6.40 9.69
N ALA A 185 12.34 6.41 10.44
CA ALA A 185 12.34 7.05 11.75
C ALA A 185 13.06 6.20 12.82
N GLY A 186 12.88 4.88 12.76
CA GLY A 186 13.51 3.95 13.70
C GLY A 186 15.04 3.94 13.61
N SER A 187 15.62 4.10 12.41
CA SER A 187 17.09 4.13 12.25
C SER A 187 17.76 5.35 12.86
N SER A 188 17.03 6.40 13.19
CA SER A 188 17.55 7.54 13.93
C SER A 188 17.63 7.29 15.44
N VAL A 189 16.88 6.30 15.95
CA VAL A 189 16.77 5.99 17.38
C VAL A 189 17.45 4.66 17.72
N LEU A 190 17.34 3.66 16.85
CA LEU A 190 17.82 2.30 17.06
C LEU A 190 19.00 2.01 16.12
N GLU A 191 20.20 1.87 16.68
CA GLU A 191 21.43 1.54 15.94
C GLU A 191 21.27 0.24 15.13
N ALA A 192 20.59 -0.77 15.70
CA ALA A 192 20.31 -2.05 15.01
C ALA A 192 19.60 -1.87 13.65
N LEU A 193 18.77 -0.81 13.47
CA LEU A 193 18.09 -0.53 12.20
C LEU A 193 18.99 0.14 11.15
N LYS A 194 20.26 0.38 11.45
CA LYS A 194 21.27 0.74 10.44
C LYS A 194 21.77 -0.47 9.69
N ASP A 195 21.68 -1.67 10.29
CA ASP A 195 22.05 -2.92 9.65
C ASP A 195 21.06 -3.29 8.52
N PRO A 196 21.55 -3.61 7.30
CA PRO A 196 20.70 -3.93 6.17
C PRO A 196 19.86 -5.22 6.35
N TRP A 197 20.37 -6.22 7.08
CA TRP A 197 19.60 -7.43 7.34
C TRP A 197 18.46 -7.18 8.32
N MET A 198 18.70 -6.35 9.32
CA MET A 198 17.66 -5.95 10.27
C MET A 198 16.54 -5.17 9.55
N ARG A 199 16.88 -4.28 8.61
CA ARG A 199 15.88 -3.58 7.77
C ARG A 199 15.06 -4.56 6.94
N THR A 200 15.72 -5.55 6.35
CA THR A 200 15.02 -6.60 5.58
C THR A 200 14.11 -7.42 6.48
N ALA A 201 14.56 -7.81 7.68
CA ALA A 201 13.75 -8.54 8.65
C ALA A 201 12.52 -7.73 9.08
N VAL A 202 12.66 -6.45 9.38
CA VAL A 202 11.55 -5.54 9.72
C VAL A 202 10.55 -5.44 8.56
N LEU A 203 11.01 -5.30 7.32
CA LEU A 203 10.14 -5.30 6.14
C LEU A 203 9.33 -6.60 6.04
N VAL A 204 10.00 -7.75 6.13
CA VAL A 204 9.35 -9.06 6.04
C VAL A 204 8.35 -9.26 7.18
N ALA A 205 8.69 -8.83 8.40
CA ALA A 205 7.77 -8.90 9.55
C ALA A 205 6.48 -8.10 9.30
N TRP A 206 6.58 -6.90 8.74
CA TRP A 206 5.40 -6.11 8.38
C TRP A 206 4.60 -6.72 7.22
N MET A 207 5.26 -7.36 6.25
CA MET A 207 4.58 -8.09 5.17
C MET A 207 3.78 -9.29 5.71
N ILE A 208 4.37 -10.08 6.63
CA ILE A 208 3.70 -11.20 7.29
C ILE A 208 2.51 -10.70 8.12
N SER A 209 2.70 -9.61 8.87
CA SER A 209 1.63 -8.99 9.66
C SER A 209 0.48 -8.50 8.79
N ALA A 210 0.78 -7.92 7.62
CA ALA A 210 -0.22 -7.49 6.65
C ALA A 210 -1.00 -8.67 6.06
N LEU A 211 -0.32 -9.78 5.75
CA LEU A 211 -0.98 -11.01 5.30
C LEU A 211 -1.92 -11.55 6.38
N GLY A 212 -1.46 -11.63 7.63
CA GLY A 212 -2.28 -12.04 8.77
C GLY A 212 -3.51 -11.14 8.94
N LEU A 213 -3.31 -9.82 8.88
CA LEU A 213 -4.40 -8.83 8.95
C LEU A 213 -5.39 -9.01 7.78
N ARG A 214 -4.89 -9.24 6.56
CA ARG A 214 -5.74 -9.46 5.38
C ARG A 214 -6.58 -10.74 5.51
N LEU A 215 -5.97 -11.82 5.98
CA LEU A 215 -6.68 -13.10 6.21
C LEU A 215 -7.73 -12.97 7.32
N TRP A 216 -7.38 -12.35 8.44
CA TRP A 216 -8.31 -12.08 9.53
C TRP A 216 -9.49 -11.21 9.07
N ALA A 217 -9.22 -10.10 8.38
CA ALA A 217 -10.26 -9.21 7.86
C ALA A 217 -11.14 -9.92 6.82
N GLY A 218 -10.55 -10.77 5.98
CA GLY A 218 -11.30 -11.58 5.04
C GLY A 218 -12.30 -12.50 5.73
N ARG A 219 -11.85 -13.24 6.75
CA ARG A 219 -12.75 -14.11 7.56
C ARG A 219 -13.85 -13.31 8.26
N ARG A 220 -13.52 -12.12 8.78
CA ARG A 220 -14.46 -11.30 9.55
C ARG A 220 -15.50 -10.59 8.67
N PHE A 221 -15.10 -10.07 7.50
CA PHE A 221 -15.94 -9.17 6.72
C PHE A 221 -16.45 -9.78 5.40
N LEU A 222 -15.79 -10.80 4.85
CA LEU A 222 -16.17 -11.43 3.58
C LEU A 222 -16.86 -12.79 3.75
N SER A 223 -16.92 -13.35 4.96
CA SER A 223 -17.57 -14.64 5.19
C SER A 223 -19.09 -14.59 4.90
N PRO A 224 -19.72 -15.73 4.55
CA PRO A 224 -21.18 -15.82 4.35
C PRO A 224 -21.98 -15.35 5.59
N LYS A 225 -21.48 -15.65 6.81
CA LYS A 225 -22.09 -15.19 8.07
C LYS A 225 -22.05 -13.65 8.19
N ALA A 226 -20.98 -13.00 7.74
CA ALA A 226 -20.90 -11.54 7.71
C ALA A 226 -21.82 -10.94 6.63
N ALA A 227 -22.09 -11.67 5.55
CA ALA A 227 -23.07 -11.29 4.54
C ALA A 227 -24.50 -11.26 5.14
N ALA A 228 -24.90 -12.35 5.76
CA ALA A 228 -26.22 -12.48 6.37
C ALA A 228 -26.48 -11.40 7.45
N ARG A 229 -25.51 -11.14 8.33
CA ARG A 229 -25.61 -10.07 9.34
C ARG A 229 -25.79 -8.68 8.75
N ALA A 230 -25.14 -8.38 7.64
CA ALA A 230 -25.27 -7.06 6.98
C ALA A 230 -26.67 -6.87 6.40
N THR A 231 -27.28 -7.94 5.87
CA THR A 231 -28.64 -7.92 5.33
C THR A 231 -29.69 -7.72 6.43
N THR A 232 -29.56 -8.42 7.56
CA THR A 232 -30.49 -8.27 8.71
C THR A 232 -30.39 -6.88 9.34
N LEU A 233 -29.20 -6.32 9.50
CA LEU A 233 -29.02 -4.96 10.03
C LEU A 233 -29.55 -3.89 9.06
N GLY A 234 -29.44 -4.11 7.74
CA GLY A 234 -30.01 -3.24 6.72
C GLY A 234 -31.53 -3.22 6.77
N ALA A 235 -32.16 -4.40 6.88
CA ALA A 235 -33.61 -4.55 7.01
C ALA A 235 -34.15 -3.91 8.30
N ALA A 236 -33.47 -4.12 9.44
CA ALA A 236 -33.84 -3.52 10.72
C ALA A 236 -33.78 -1.97 10.71
N ARG A 237 -32.80 -1.39 10.02
CA ARG A 237 -32.68 0.07 9.86
C ARG A 237 -33.73 0.66 8.93
N ALA A 238 -34.11 -0.05 7.88
CA ALA A 238 -35.18 0.37 6.98
C ALA A 238 -36.55 0.35 7.66
N GLY A 239 -36.81 -0.67 8.49
CA GLY A 239 -38.06 -0.77 9.27
C GLY A 239 -38.16 0.22 10.45
N ALA A 240 -37.06 0.78 10.94
CA ALA A 240 -37.03 1.80 11.98
C ALA A 240 -37.14 3.24 11.48
N ALA A 241 -37.07 3.45 10.15
CA ALA A 241 -37.14 4.76 9.49
C ALA A 241 -38.49 5.03 8.80
N GLY A 242 -39.42 4.07 8.81
CA GLY A 242 -40.83 4.19 8.38
C GLY A 242 -41.75 4.19 9.57
#